data_1867e2e6c0b57f2294c1d83706efdf88
#
_entry.id   1867e2e6c0b57f2294c1d83706efdf88
#
_cell.length_a   1.000
_cell.length_b   1.000
_cell.length_c   1.000
_cell.angle_alpha   90.00
_cell.angle_beta   90.00
_cell.angle_gamma   90.00
#
_symmetry.space_group_name_H-M   'P 1'
#
loop_
_entity.id
_entity.type
_entity.pdbx_description
1 polymer ?
#
loop_
_entity_poly.entity_id
_entity_poly.type
_entity_poly.pdbx_seq_one_letter_code
_entity_poly.pdbx_strand_id
1 'polypeptide(L)'
;MNPPEELENIIKAAKPAVSVIGLGGAGSNIVTWIIEKGISGAKLIAANTDAAHLGISKADKLLLLGMKLCKGRGCGGYPEIGAEAAKENMDKLKEELLASDLVFIVAGFGGGTGTGTAPVIADLTRDAGILTIGCVTVPFTIEMARREKAREGVERLRENCDTVVLIDNDRLRLVAGNLPLKPALGVANELIGSFVKNITETITLPSLMNIDYADLRTITERGGVSSIGIGEGDGENRVSEAVSQALATPLLDITNISSSKGMLIHITGGEDMTLEEVTTVGETVADKVPHTTNIAWGARVDPALQGRVRVMAVLTGVESTFMSGKKPMPEEIKMVARPLGKAMEAVSKAGEAAGKALVLSKENPKHN
;
A
#
# COMPACT_ATOMS: atom_id res chain seq x y z
N MET A 1 -4.45 -36.45 -1.12
CA MET A 1 -3.85 -36.77 -2.44
C MET A 1 -3.19 -35.48 -2.93
N ASN A 2 -1.92 -35.53 -3.24
CA ASN A 2 -1.28 -34.40 -3.93
C ASN A 2 -1.80 -34.36 -5.37
N PRO A 3 -2.03 -33.16 -5.96
CA PRO A 3 -2.40 -33.06 -7.35
C PRO A 3 -1.29 -33.67 -8.24
N PRO A 4 -1.62 -34.16 -9.45
CA PRO A 4 -0.62 -34.61 -10.40
C PRO A 4 0.41 -33.50 -10.66
N GLU A 5 1.68 -33.85 -10.86
CA GLU A 5 2.80 -32.91 -11.08
C GLU A 5 2.52 -31.91 -12.21
N GLU A 6 1.83 -32.37 -13.26
CA GLU A 6 1.40 -31.53 -14.37
C GLU A 6 0.40 -30.43 -13.92
N LEU A 7 -0.54 -30.76 -13.04
CA LEU A 7 -1.49 -29.81 -12.47
C LEU A 7 -0.81 -28.85 -11.49
N GLU A 8 0.15 -29.29 -10.70
CA GLU A 8 0.96 -28.41 -9.86
C GLU A 8 1.74 -27.37 -10.68
N ASN A 9 2.30 -27.79 -11.80
CA ASN A 9 3.01 -26.88 -12.70
C ASN A 9 2.06 -25.85 -13.34
N ILE A 10 0.86 -26.28 -13.76
CA ILE A 10 -0.17 -25.38 -14.29
C ILE A 10 -0.62 -24.39 -13.21
N ILE A 11 -0.88 -24.84 -11.98
CA ILE A 11 -1.26 -23.98 -10.85
C ILE A 11 -0.17 -22.95 -10.55
N LYS A 12 1.10 -23.34 -10.59
CA LYS A 12 2.22 -22.41 -10.41
C LYS A 12 2.31 -21.37 -11.53
N ALA A 13 2.12 -21.80 -12.78
CA ALA A 13 2.15 -20.93 -13.95
C ALA A 13 0.93 -19.99 -14.04
N ALA A 14 -0.21 -20.38 -13.48
CA ALA A 14 -1.44 -19.58 -13.47
C ALA A 14 -1.45 -18.48 -12.38
N LYS A 15 -0.54 -18.54 -11.39
CA LYS A 15 -0.44 -17.51 -10.38
C LYS A 15 0.21 -16.26 -10.94
N PRO A 16 -0.40 -15.07 -10.75
CA PRO A 16 0.22 -13.84 -11.19
C PRO A 16 1.55 -13.59 -10.45
N ALA A 17 2.57 -13.24 -11.20
CA ALA A 17 3.86 -12.83 -10.66
C ALA A 17 3.78 -11.38 -10.17
N VAL A 18 3.97 -11.17 -8.88
CA VAL A 18 3.88 -9.83 -8.25
C VAL A 18 5.25 -9.36 -7.81
N SER A 19 5.61 -8.14 -8.17
CA SER A 19 6.79 -7.46 -7.64
C SER A 19 6.40 -6.18 -6.91
N VAL A 20 7.09 -5.91 -5.81
CA VAL A 20 6.98 -4.67 -5.04
C VAL A 20 8.33 -3.98 -5.04
N ILE A 21 8.41 -2.79 -5.62
CA ILE A 21 9.64 -2.01 -5.62
C ILE A 21 9.50 -0.76 -4.77
N GLY A 22 10.27 -0.70 -3.68
CA GLY A 22 10.35 0.46 -2.79
C GLY A 22 11.49 1.39 -3.17
N LEU A 23 11.18 2.65 -3.46
CA LEU A 23 12.09 3.63 -4.02
C LEU A 23 12.46 4.72 -3.02
N GLY A 24 13.75 4.92 -2.84
CA GLY A 24 14.32 5.89 -1.90
C GLY A 24 14.07 5.50 -0.43
N GLY A 25 14.31 6.42 0.50
CA GLY A 25 14.23 6.13 1.92
C GLY A 25 12.85 5.65 2.38
N ALA A 26 11.78 6.36 2.04
CA ALA A 26 10.43 6.00 2.45
C ALA A 26 9.97 4.66 1.83
N GLY A 27 10.20 4.46 0.52
CA GLY A 27 9.85 3.20 -0.15
C GLY A 27 10.60 2.00 0.43
N SER A 28 11.91 2.14 0.71
CA SER A 28 12.71 1.10 1.36
C SER A 28 12.22 0.76 2.77
N ASN A 29 11.73 1.76 3.53
CA ASN A 29 11.14 1.54 4.85
C ASN A 29 9.83 0.75 4.77
N ILE A 30 8.98 1.05 3.78
CA ILE A 30 7.71 0.33 3.56
C ILE A 30 7.99 -1.12 3.17
N VAL A 31 8.92 -1.37 2.25
CA VAL A 31 9.33 -2.74 1.87
C VAL A 31 9.89 -3.50 3.08
N THR A 32 10.74 -2.85 3.88
CA THR A 32 11.25 -3.44 5.13
C THR A 32 10.11 -3.80 6.08
N TRP A 33 9.10 -2.93 6.23
CA TRP A 33 7.91 -3.19 7.04
C TRP A 33 7.12 -4.40 6.51
N ILE A 34 6.92 -4.48 5.19
CA ILE A 34 6.22 -5.61 4.54
C ILE A 34 6.91 -6.94 4.83
N ILE A 35 8.24 -6.99 4.73
CA ILE A 35 9.04 -8.19 5.08
C ILE A 35 8.86 -8.57 6.56
N GLU A 36 8.92 -7.59 7.46
CA GLU A 36 8.79 -7.83 8.90
C GLU A 36 7.40 -8.33 9.30
N LYS A 37 6.36 -7.94 8.58
CA LYS A 37 4.99 -8.42 8.77
C LYS A 37 4.70 -9.73 8.02
N GLY A 38 5.64 -10.18 7.22
CA GLY A 38 5.49 -11.36 6.36
C GLY A 38 4.49 -11.12 5.24
N ILE A 39 4.90 -11.35 4.03
CA ILE A 39 4.06 -11.37 2.82
C ILE A 39 4.35 -12.65 2.06
N SER A 40 3.34 -13.18 1.39
CA SER A 40 3.49 -14.32 0.49
C SER A 40 3.06 -13.94 -0.92
N GLY A 41 3.78 -14.47 -1.92
CA GLY A 41 3.38 -14.31 -3.33
C GLY A 41 3.90 -13.05 -4.02
N ALA A 42 4.81 -12.27 -3.40
CA ALA A 42 5.47 -11.16 -4.05
C ALA A 42 6.99 -11.20 -3.90
N LYS A 43 7.71 -10.69 -4.90
CA LYS A 43 9.13 -10.37 -4.85
C LYS A 43 9.32 -8.95 -4.34
N LEU A 44 10.10 -8.77 -3.29
CA LEU A 44 10.31 -7.49 -2.62
C LEU A 44 11.67 -6.90 -3.00
N ILE A 45 11.66 -5.71 -3.57
CA ILE A 45 12.84 -5.01 -4.07
C ILE A 45 12.94 -3.66 -3.36
N ALA A 46 14.10 -3.34 -2.77
CA ALA A 46 14.40 -2.00 -2.31
C ALA A 46 15.46 -1.36 -3.22
N ALA A 47 15.14 -0.20 -3.78
CA ALA A 47 16.00 0.53 -4.67
C ALA A 47 16.25 1.96 -4.16
N ASN A 48 17.50 2.35 -4.03
CA ASN A 48 17.88 3.65 -3.48
C ASN A 48 19.15 4.16 -4.13
N THR A 49 19.34 5.48 -4.12
CA THR A 49 20.58 6.16 -4.49
C THR A 49 21.50 6.43 -3.28
N ASP A 50 21.01 6.19 -2.07
CA ASP A 50 21.74 6.28 -0.80
C ASP A 50 22.13 4.86 -0.35
N ALA A 51 23.43 4.56 -0.41
CA ALA A 51 23.98 3.26 -0.07
C ALA A 51 23.86 2.95 1.43
N ALA A 52 24.00 3.96 2.30
CA ALA A 52 23.92 3.76 3.74
C ALA A 52 22.51 3.36 4.16
N HIS A 53 21.50 4.07 3.64
CA HIS A 53 20.10 3.74 3.90
C HIS A 53 19.71 2.39 3.29
N LEU A 54 20.18 2.08 2.08
CA LEU A 54 19.91 0.81 1.42
C LEU A 54 20.52 -0.37 2.22
N GLY A 55 21.69 -0.18 2.80
CA GLY A 55 22.41 -1.22 3.58
C GLY A 55 21.70 -1.66 4.86
N ILE A 56 20.80 -0.84 5.41
CA ILE A 56 19.98 -1.20 6.59
C ILE A 56 18.56 -1.65 6.22
N SER A 57 18.20 -1.57 4.94
CA SER A 57 16.87 -1.98 4.44
C SER A 57 16.82 -3.49 4.28
N LYS A 58 15.61 -4.07 4.50
CA LYS A 58 15.34 -5.49 4.27
C LYS A 58 14.51 -5.63 3.00
N ALA A 59 14.96 -6.48 2.08
CA ALA A 59 14.27 -6.83 0.85
C ALA A 59 14.85 -8.13 0.28
N ASP A 60 14.13 -8.81 -0.62
CA ASP A 60 14.67 -9.96 -1.35
C ASP A 60 15.81 -9.52 -2.28
N LYS A 61 15.71 -8.31 -2.82
CA LYS A 61 16.73 -7.69 -3.66
C LYS A 61 17.00 -6.25 -3.26
N LEU A 62 18.26 -5.89 -3.14
CA LEU A 62 18.73 -4.53 -2.92
C LEU A 62 19.36 -3.98 -4.21
N LEU A 63 18.87 -2.83 -4.70
CA LEU A 63 19.38 -2.18 -5.90
C LEU A 63 19.93 -0.78 -5.58
N LEU A 64 21.22 -0.60 -5.66
CA LEU A 64 21.84 0.71 -5.60
C LEU A 64 21.77 1.36 -6.99
N LEU A 65 21.05 2.49 -7.08
CA LEU A 65 20.83 3.24 -8.32
C LEU A 65 21.80 4.41 -8.44
N GLY A 66 22.17 4.74 -9.69
CA GLY A 66 22.93 5.93 -10.00
C GLY A 66 24.33 5.97 -9.37
N MET A 67 25.05 4.86 -9.37
CA MET A 67 26.37 4.82 -8.73
C MET A 67 27.37 5.79 -9.34
N LYS A 68 27.30 6.04 -10.66
CA LYS A 68 28.15 7.02 -11.35
C LYS A 68 27.77 8.44 -10.99
N LEU A 69 26.46 8.74 -10.93
CA LEU A 69 25.91 10.07 -10.65
C LEU A 69 25.96 10.42 -9.16
N CYS A 70 25.40 9.57 -8.31
CA CYS A 70 25.15 9.85 -6.90
C CYS A 70 26.26 9.35 -5.98
N LYS A 71 27.12 8.44 -6.45
CA LYS A 71 28.21 7.82 -5.68
C LYS A 71 27.76 7.25 -4.32
N GLY A 72 26.50 6.76 -4.27
CA GLY A 72 25.90 6.23 -3.05
C GLY A 72 25.49 7.26 -2.00
N ARG A 73 25.43 8.56 -2.34
CA ARG A 73 25.15 9.66 -1.39
C ARG A 73 23.74 10.26 -1.52
N GLY A 74 22.87 9.61 -2.30
CA GLY A 74 21.53 10.13 -2.59
C GLY A 74 21.51 11.21 -3.68
N CYS A 75 20.30 11.66 -4.05
CA CYS A 75 20.06 12.65 -5.11
C CYS A 75 19.98 14.10 -4.62
N GLY A 76 20.27 14.40 -3.35
CA GLY A 76 20.25 15.75 -2.81
C GLY A 76 18.88 16.47 -2.90
N GLY A 77 17.78 15.72 -3.03
CA GLY A 77 16.43 16.28 -3.19
C GLY A 77 16.08 16.75 -4.61
N TYR A 78 16.86 16.35 -5.63
CA TYR A 78 16.64 16.68 -7.05
C TYR A 78 16.03 15.47 -7.79
N PRO A 79 14.73 15.53 -8.20
CA PRO A 79 14.07 14.43 -8.92
C PRO A 79 14.73 14.09 -10.26
N GLU A 80 15.29 15.08 -10.96
CA GLU A 80 15.97 14.90 -12.24
C GLU A 80 17.19 13.97 -12.09
N ILE A 81 17.95 14.11 -11.01
CA ILE A 81 19.06 13.22 -10.69
C ILE A 81 18.56 11.81 -10.37
N GLY A 82 17.40 11.70 -9.69
CA GLY A 82 16.73 10.42 -9.44
C GLY A 82 16.31 9.71 -10.72
N ALA A 83 15.73 10.45 -11.66
CA ALA A 83 15.34 9.91 -12.96
C ALA A 83 16.55 9.40 -13.76
N GLU A 84 17.63 10.16 -13.82
CA GLU A 84 18.87 9.75 -14.48
C GLU A 84 19.54 8.54 -13.78
N ALA A 85 19.47 8.48 -12.45
CA ALA A 85 19.93 7.31 -11.69
C ALA A 85 19.16 6.03 -12.02
N ALA A 86 17.83 6.13 -12.25
CA ALA A 86 17.04 4.99 -12.72
C ALA A 86 17.44 4.57 -14.13
N LYS A 87 17.64 5.53 -15.04
CA LYS A 87 18.08 5.26 -16.42
C LYS A 87 19.47 4.60 -16.47
N GLU A 88 20.40 5.02 -15.61
CA GLU A 88 21.71 4.39 -15.47
C GLU A 88 21.62 2.88 -15.15
N ASN A 89 20.58 2.49 -14.44
CA ASN A 89 20.37 1.12 -13.98
C ASN A 89 19.21 0.39 -14.71
N MET A 90 18.82 0.87 -15.89
CA MET A 90 17.65 0.38 -16.62
C MET A 90 17.70 -1.13 -16.88
N ASP A 91 18.86 -1.69 -17.24
CA ASP A 91 18.99 -3.12 -17.53
C ASP A 91 18.71 -3.98 -16.28
N LYS A 92 19.19 -3.55 -15.11
CA LYS A 92 18.91 -4.23 -13.83
C LYS A 92 17.42 -4.12 -13.46
N LEU A 93 16.81 -2.96 -13.68
CA LEU A 93 15.38 -2.76 -13.43
C LEU A 93 14.54 -3.65 -14.34
N LYS A 94 14.91 -3.78 -15.61
CA LYS A 94 14.26 -4.70 -16.56
C LYS A 94 14.38 -6.15 -16.09
N GLU A 95 15.57 -6.60 -15.72
CA GLU A 95 15.81 -7.96 -15.21
C GLU A 95 14.92 -8.30 -14.02
N GLU A 96 14.72 -7.35 -13.11
CA GLU A 96 13.97 -7.56 -11.88
C GLU A 96 12.44 -7.46 -12.03
N LEU A 97 11.95 -6.68 -13.00
CA LEU A 97 10.54 -6.30 -13.09
C LEU A 97 9.78 -6.90 -14.28
N LEU A 98 10.45 -7.16 -15.43
CA LEU A 98 9.73 -7.54 -16.67
C LEU A 98 9.13 -8.95 -16.65
N ALA A 99 9.46 -9.76 -15.66
CA ALA A 99 8.84 -11.08 -15.46
C ALA A 99 7.57 -11.01 -14.58
N SER A 100 7.11 -9.81 -14.22
CA SER A 100 5.96 -9.61 -13.35
C SER A 100 4.69 -9.35 -14.16
N ASP A 101 3.54 -9.79 -13.65
CA ASP A 101 2.21 -9.43 -14.15
C ASP A 101 1.70 -8.16 -13.46
N LEU A 102 2.10 -7.96 -12.20
CA LEU A 102 1.74 -6.79 -11.38
C LEU A 102 2.99 -6.21 -10.71
N VAL A 103 3.16 -4.89 -10.81
CA VAL A 103 4.21 -4.15 -10.10
C VAL A 103 3.59 -3.08 -9.20
N PHE A 104 3.90 -3.16 -7.90
CA PHE A 104 3.67 -2.07 -6.96
C PHE A 104 4.92 -1.19 -6.89
N ILE A 105 4.76 0.09 -7.21
CA ILE A 105 5.80 1.11 -7.05
C ILE A 105 5.53 1.88 -5.77
N VAL A 106 6.37 1.68 -4.75
CA VAL A 106 6.19 2.29 -3.44
C VAL A 106 7.23 3.36 -3.19
N ALA A 107 6.81 4.61 -2.92
CA ALA A 107 7.74 5.72 -2.76
C ALA A 107 7.21 6.84 -1.86
N GLY A 108 8.13 7.59 -1.23
CA GLY A 108 7.85 8.90 -0.68
C GLY A 108 8.24 10.00 -1.67
N PHE A 109 7.27 10.84 -2.03
CA PHE A 109 7.48 11.94 -2.96
C PHE A 109 7.92 13.23 -2.26
N GLY A 110 8.46 14.16 -3.04
CA GLY A 110 9.05 15.41 -2.53
C GLY A 110 10.56 15.34 -2.30
N GLY A 111 11.15 14.14 -2.31
CA GLY A 111 12.60 13.95 -2.35
C GLY A 111 13.12 13.79 -3.77
N GLY A 112 14.42 13.46 -3.92
CA GLY A 112 15.03 13.22 -5.23
C GLY A 112 14.79 11.82 -5.75
N THR A 113 15.15 10.79 -4.97
CA THR A 113 15.12 9.39 -5.42
C THR A 113 13.70 8.94 -5.76
N GLY A 114 12.79 8.86 -4.78
CA GLY A 114 11.43 8.33 -5.02
C GLY A 114 10.67 9.11 -6.10
N THR A 115 10.71 10.45 -6.02
CA THR A 115 10.00 11.32 -6.97
C THR A 115 10.51 11.19 -8.40
N GLY A 116 11.84 11.02 -8.57
CA GLY A 116 12.46 10.93 -9.89
C GLY A 116 12.43 9.53 -10.49
N THR A 117 12.68 8.48 -9.68
CA THR A 117 12.78 7.11 -10.18
C THR A 117 11.42 6.47 -10.48
N ALA A 118 10.37 6.79 -9.69
CA ALA A 118 9.08 6.15 -9.81
C ALA A 118 8.42 6.32 -11.20
N PRO A 119 8.36 7.54 -11.80
CA PRO A 119 7.82 7.70 -13.13
C PRO A 119 8.61 6.95 -14.21
N VAL A 120 9.94 6.86 -14.10
CA VAL A 120 10.79 6.12 -15.05
C VAL A 120 10.50 4.63 -15.01
N ILE A 121 10.28 4.08 -13.82
CA ILE A 121 9.93 2.66 -13.64
C ILE A 121 8.50 2.41 -14.11
N ALA A 122 7.57 3.31 -13.85
CA ALA A 122 6.20 3.20 -14.35
C ALA A 122 6.14 3.22 -15.88
N ASP A 123 6.95 4.06 -16.53
CA ASP A 123 7.10 4.07 -17.99
C ASP A 123 7.60 2.73 -18.53
N LEU A 124 8.63 2.15 -17.89
CA LEU A 124 9.16 0.84 -18.23
C LEU A 124 8.10 -0.27 -18.11
N THR A 125 7.34 -0.31 -17.02
CA THR A 125 6.33 -1.36 -16.78
C THR A 125 5.11 -1.19 -17.66
N ARG A 126 4.67 0.05 -17.92
CA ARG A 126 3.61 0.35 -18.89
C ARG A 126 3.97 -0.13 -20.30
N ASP A 127 5.18 0.18 -20.78
CA ASP A 127 5.62 -0.21 -22.12
C ASP A 127 5.71 -1.73 -22.27
N ALA A 128 5.87 -2.47 -21.17
CA ALA A 128 5.82 -3.92 -21.12
C ALA A 128 4.40 -4.49 -20.95
N GLY A 129 3.37 -3.65 -20.80
CA GLY A 129 1.98 -4.10 -20.58
C GLY A 129 1.71 -4.67 -19.18
N ILE A 130 2.59 -4.40 -18.23
CA ILE A 130 2.49 -4.88 -16.85
C ILE A 130 1.53 -3.98 -16.07
N LEU A 131 0.59 -4.57 -15.33
CA LEU A 131 -0.29 -3.82 -14.43
C LEU A 131 0.55 -3.10 -13.37
N THR A 132 0.43 -1.77 -13.30
CA THR A 132 1.29 -0.95 -12.45
C THR A 132 0.48 -0.09 -11.49
N ILE A 133 0.68 -0.30 -10.19
CA ILE A 133 0.03 0.45 -9.12
C ILE A 133 1.07 1.28 -8.37
N GLY A 134 0.97 2.60 -8.47
CA GLY A 134 1.78 3.52 -7.67
C GLY A 134 1.21 3.65 -6.26
N CYS A 135 2.03 3.55 -5.22
CA CYS A 135 1.65 3.77 -3.83
C CYS A 135 2.58 4.82 -3.23
N VAL A 136 2.10 6.06 -3.11
CA VAL A 136 2.98 7.17 -2.76
C VAL A 136 2.49 7.98 -1.57
N THR A 137 3.44 8.41 -0.74
CA THR A 137 3.18 9.41 0.30
C THR A 137 3.63 10.78 -0.17
N VAL A 138 2.87 11.82 0.19
CA VAL A 138 3.24 13.21 -0.12
C VAL A 138 3.55 13.98 1.15
N PRO A 139 4.48 14.97 1.07
CA PRO A 139 4.99 15.68 2.23
C PRO A 139 3.92 16.49 2.98
N PHE A 140 4.22 16.85 4.22
CA PHE A 140 3.42 17.81 4.99
C PHE A 140 3.36 19.18 4.31
N THR A 141 2.28 19.92 4.52
CA THR A 141 2.11 21.29 3.97
C THR A 141 3.24 22.23 4.39
N ILE A 142 3.83 22.03 5.57
CA ILE A 142 4.98 22.80 6.04
C ILE A 142 6.22 22.62 5.17
N GLU A 143 6.32 21.54 4.41
CA GLU A 143 7.43 21.23 3.50
C GLU A 143 7.21 21.79 2.08
N MET A 144 6.81 23.04 1.98
CA MET A 144 6.31 23.69 0.75
C MET A 144 7.02 23.30 -0.56
N ALA A 145 8.35 23.46 -0.62
CA ALA A 145 9.14 23.17 -1.83
C ALA A 145 9.13 21.66 -2.18
N ARG A 146 9.07 20.80 -1.17
CA ARG A 146 8.94 19.35 -1.37
C ARG A 146 7.55 18.98 -1.87
N ARG A 147 6.53 19.69 -1.38
CA ARG A 147 5.14 19.43 -1.75
C ARG A 147 4.88 19.75 -3.22
N GLU A 148 5.51 20.80 -3.75
CA GLU A 148 5.42 21.13 -5.18
C GLU A 148 6.11 20.07 -6.05
N LYS A 149 7.33 19.67 -5.70
CA LYS A 149 8.02 18.55 -6.35
C LYS A 149 7.20 17.25 -6.31
N ALA A 150 6.52 17.00 -5.19
CA ALA A 150 5.65 15.84 -5.05
C ALA A 150 4.46 15.91 -6.01
N ARG A 151 3.84 17.11 -6.20
CA ARG A 151 2.71 17.29 -7.12
C ARG A 151 3.12 16.96 -8.55
N GLU A 152 4.20 17.56 -9.03
CA GLU A 152 4.75 17.27 -10.37
C GLU A 152 5.10 15.78 -10.53
N GLY A 153 5.67 15.17 -9.49
CA GLY A 153 5.99 13.74 -9.49
C GLY A 153 4.75 12.86 -9.59
N VAL A 154 3.68 13.18 -8.86
CA VAL A 154 2.40 12.44 -8.91
C VAL A 154 1.75 12.59 -10.29
N GLU A 155 1.78 13.76 -10.89
CA GLU A 155 1.26 13.97 -12.25
C GLU A 155 1.95 13.05 -13.26
N ARG A 156 3.30 13.05 -13.26
CA ARG A 156 4.10 12.17 -14.14
C ARG A 156 3.89 10.68 -13.85
N LEU A 157 3.77 10.30 -12.57
CA LEU A 157 3.52 8.91 -12.19
C LEU A 157 2.16 8.44 -12.69
N ARG A 158 1.13 9.28 -12.55
CA ARG A 158 -0.25 8.97 -12.96
C ARG A 158 -0.41 8.78 -14.47
N GLU A 159 0.42 9.41 -15.27
CA GLU A 159 0.42 9.22 -16.73
C GLU A 159 0.85 7.83 -17.14
N ASN A 160 1.62 7.14 -16.30
CA ASN A 160 2.28 5.89 -16.61
C ASN A 160 1.80 4.69 -15.76
N CYS A 161 1.09 4.93 -14.65
CA CYS A 161 0.48 3.90 -13.82
C CYS A 161 -0.99 3.69 -14.18
N ASP A 162 -1.49 2.49 -14.00
CA ASP A 162 -2.93 2.19 -14.11
C ASP A 162 -3.71 2.91 -13.03
N THR A 163 -3.16 2.97 -11.83
CA THR A 163 -3.68 3.81 -10.74
C THR A 163 -2.59 4.24 -9.77
N VAL A 164 -2.80 5.35 -9.08
CA VAL A 164 -1.90 5.88 -8.05
C VAL A 164 -2.65 6.05 -6.74
N VAL A 165 -2.28 5.23 -5.76
CA VAL A 165 -2.74 5.37 -4.38
C VAL A 165 -1.93 6.47 -3.71
N LEU A 166 -2.62 7.51 -3.23
CA LEU A 166 -2.02 8.68 -2.64
C LEU A 166 -2.33 8.77 -1.15
N ILE A 167 -1.29 8.94 -0.32
CA ILE A 167 -1.43 9.22 1.12
C ILE A 167 -0.82 10.58 1.43
N ASP A 168 -1.65 11.52 1.85
CA ASP A 168 -1.19 12.84 2.29
C ASP A 168 -0.74 12.78 3.77
N ASN A 169 0.53 13.12 4.04
CA ASN A 169 1.07 13.12 5.39
C ASN A 169 0.34 14.09 6.34
N ASP A 170 -0.25 15.17 5.83
CA ASP A 170 -1.06 16.05 6.67
C ASP A 170 -2.26 15.32 7.27
N ARG A 171 -2.79 14.33 6.58
CA ARG A 171 -3.89 13.50 7.05
C ARG A 171 -3.47 12.48 8.10
N LEU A 172 -2.20 12.05 8.09
CA LEU A 172 -1.66 11.22 9.18
C LEU A 172 -1.77 11.93 10.53
N ARG A 173 -1.67 13.27 10.55
CA ARG A 173 -1.83 14.06 11.78
C ARG A 173 -3.23 13.89 12.40
N LEU A 174 -4.24 13.61 11.58
CA LEU A 174 -5.61 13.42 12.05
C LEU A 174 -5.80 12.09 12.78
N VAL A 175 -5.09 11.05 12.34
CA VAL A 175 -5.20 9.69 12.88
C VAL A 175 -4.10 9.34 13.88
N ALA A 176 -2.92 9.95 13.75
CA ALA A 176 -1.72 9.61 14.51
C ALA A 176 -1.06 10.83 15.20
N GLY A 177 -1.71 12.00 15.24
CA GLY A 177 -1.11 13.23 15.76
C GLY A 177 -0.75 13.20 17.25
N ASN A 178 -1.31 12.28 18.00
CA ASN A 178 -1.02 12.08 19.44
C ASN A 178 0.08 11.04 19.68
N LEU A 179 0.55 10.35 18.62
CA LEU A 179 1.62 9.36 18.74
C LEU A 179 3.00 10.01 18.69
N PRO A 180 4.02 9.40 19.31
CA PRO A 180 5.41 9.79 19.07
C PRO A 180 5.75 9.78 17.57
N LEU A 181 6.71 10.61 17.15
CA LEU A 181 7.00 10.84 15.71
C LEU A 181 7.28 9.55 14.92
N LYS A 182 8.08 8.64 15.47
CA LYS A 182 8.44 7.41 14.76
C LYS A 182 7.23 6.47 14.57
N PRO A 183 6.41 6.15 15.58
CA PRO A 183 5.13 5.46 15.39
C PRO A 183 4.17 6.19 14.44
N ALA A 184 4.04 7.51 14.54
CA ALA A 184 3.15 8.29 13.68
C ALA A 184 3.49 8.15 12.18
N LEU A 185 4.78 8.24 11.83
CA LEU A 185 5.25 7.98 10.47
C LEU A 185 5.11 6.50 10.08
N GLY A 186 5.19 5.59 11.05
CA GLY A 186 4.94 4.17 10.86
C GLY A 186 3.55 3.85 10.35
N VAL A 187 2.55 4.70 10.65
CA VAL A 187 1.17 4.55 10.17
C VAL A 187 1.08 4.55 8.64
N ALA A 188 1.82 5.42 7.95
CA ALA A 188 1.87 5.43 6.50
C ALA A 188 2.47 4.12 5.94
N ASN A 189 3.54 3.60 6.57
CA ASN A 189 4.14 2.33 6.17
C ASN A 189 3.16 1.17 6.36
N GLU A 190 2.41 1.18 7.48
CA GLU A 190 1.39 0.17 7.78
C GLU A 190 0.23 0.20 6.78
N LEU A 191 -0.25 1.38 6.40
CA LEU A 191 -1.35 1.52 5.45
C LEU A 191 -0.96 1.01 4.06
N ILE A 192 0.14 1.50 3.51
CA ILE A 192 0.62 1.07 2.19
C ILE A 192 1.05 -0.40 2.25
N GLY A 193 1.77 -0.80 3.29
CA GLY A 193 2.21 -2.16 3.45
C GLY A 193 1.06 -3.16 3.57
N SER A 194 0.02 -2.83 4.35
CA SER A 194 -1.19 -3.65 4.46
C SER A 194 -1.96 -3.71 3.15
N PHE A 195 -2.06 -2.59 2.43
CA PHE A 195 -2.68 -2.57 1.10
C PHE A 195 -1.97 -3.51 0.14
N VAL A 196 -0.66 -3.33 -0.02
CA VAL A 196 0.17 -4.16 -0.92
C VAL A 196 0.07 -5.63 -0.53
N LYS A 197 0.21 -5.94 0.77
CA LYS A 197 0.11 -7.30 1.29
C LYS A 197 -1.26 -7.92 1.01
N ASN A 198 -2.35 -7.23 1.36
CA ASN A 198 -3.70 -7.75 1.20
C ASN A 198 -4.04 -8.01 -0.27
N ILE A 199 -3.73 -7.07 -1.17
CA ILE A 199 -3.97 -7.27 -2.60
C ILE A 199 -3.15 -8.44 -3.14
N THR A 200 -1.85 -8.46 -2.84
CA THR A 200 -0.96 -9.54 -3.29
C THR A 200 -1.46 -10.91 -2.84
N GLU A 201 -1.73 -11.06 -1.55
CA GLU A 201 -2.17 -12.34 -0.98
C GLU A 201 -3.54 -12.75 -1.48
N THR A 202 -4.45 -11.81 -1.76
CA THR A 202 -5.77 -12.11 -2.31
C THR A 202 -5.70 -12.68 -3.71
N ILE A 203 -4.79 -12.19 -4.57
CA ILE A 203 -4.67 -12.67 -5.96
C ILE A 203 -3.71 -13.85 -6.11
N THR A 204 -2.83 -14.11 -5.13
CA THR A 204 -1.80 -15.17 -5.23
C THR A 204 -2.09 -16.38 -4.37
N LEU A 205 -2.87 -16.24 -3.29
CA LEU A 205 -3.20 -17.32 -2.36
C LEU A 205 -4.67 -17.70 -2.46
N PRO A 206 -5.00 -18.98 -2.29
CA PRO A 206 -6.41 -19.41 -2.16
C PRO A 206 -7.07 -18.71 -0.97
N SER A 207 -8.24 -18.13 -1.16
CA SER A 207 -9.07 -17.57 -0.09
C SER A 207 -10.52 -18.04 -0.22
N LEU A 208 -11.37 -17.72 0.76
CA LEU A 208 -12.78 -18.12 0.72
C LEU A 208 -13.53 -17.46 -0.44
N MET A 209 -13.21 -16.20 -0.72
CA MET A 209 -13.72 -15.45 -1.85
C MET A 209 -12.55 -14.67 -2.46
N ASN A 210 -12.13 -15.11 -3.64
CA ASN A 210 -10.99 -14.53 -4.33
C ASN A 210 -11.44 -13.35 -5.19
N ILE A 211 -10.64 -12.30 -5.17
CA ILE A 211 -10.59 -11.33 -6.25
C ILE A 211 -9.58 -11.88 -7.24
N ASP A 212 -9.95 -12.08 -8.48
CA ASP A 212 -8.99 -12.52 -9.48
C ASP A 212 -8.16 -11.35 -10.04
N TYR A 213 -7.09 -11.69 -10.75
CA TYR A 213 -6.22 -10.68 -11.36
C TYR A 213 -6.95 -9.84 -12.42
N ALA A 214 -7.92 -10.42 -13.12
CA ALA A 214 -8.69 -9.72 -14.14
C ALA A 214 -9.65 -8.69 -13.51
N ASP A 215 -10.26 -9.01 -12.37
CA ASP A 215 -11.08 -8.06 -11.59
C ASP A 215 -10.25 -6.89 -11.10
N LEU A 216 -9.07 -7.18 -10.50
CA LEU A 216 -8.15 -6.14 -10.06
C LEU A 216 -7.76 -5.23 -11.23
N ARG A 217 -7.40 -5.80 -12.39
CA ARG A 217 -7.06 -5.04 -13.59
C ARG A 217 -8.21 -4.15 -14.04
N THR A 218 -9.43 -4.70 -14.12
CA THR A 218 -10.63 -3.95 -14.55
C THR A 218 -10.91 -2.74 -13.67
N ILE A 219 -10.72 -2.88 -12.35
CA ILE A 219 -10.98 -1.79 -11.38
C ILE A 219 -9.89 -0.74 -11.40
N THR A 220 -8.64 -1.14 -11.60
CA THR A 220 -7.49 -0.25 -11.51
C THR A 220 -7.12 0.38 -12.85
N GLU A 221 -7.42 -0.27 -13.97
CA GLU A 221 -7.09 0.23 -15.31
C GLU A 221 -7.73 1.60 -15.55
N ARG A 222 -6.90 2.60 -15.88
CA ARG A 222 -7.30 4.01 -16.04
C ARG A 222 -7.96 4.61 -14.78
N GLY A 223 -7.68 4.03 -13.62
CA GLY A 223 -8.23 4.46 -12.34
C GLY A 223 -7.75 5.84 -11.87
N GLY A 224 -6.70 6.39 -12.48
CA GLY A 224 -6.18 7.71 -12.14
C GLY A 224 -5.66 7.76 -10.69
N VAL A 225 -6.24 8.62 -9.85
CA VAL A 225 -5.93 8.63 -8.41
C VAL A 225 -6.87 7.69 -7.68
N SER A 226 -6.30 6.90 -6.79
CA SER A 226 -7.02 6.02 -5.88
C SER A 226 -6.77 6.40 -4.42
N SER A 227 -7.71 6.06 -3.58
CA SER A 227 -7.60 6.28 -2.15
C SER A 227 -7.93 5.01 -1.38
N ILE A 228 -7.29 4.84 -0.21
CA ILE A 228 -7.46 3.66 0.65
C ILE A 228 -8.06 4.08 1.97
N GLY A 229 -9.11 3.36 2.39
CA GLY A 229 -9.63 3.40 3.73
C GLY A 229 -9.51 2.04 4.40
N ILE A 230 -9.19 2.05 5.69
CA ILE A 230 -9.14 0.85 6.53
C ILE A 230 -9.96 1.12 7.77
N GLY A 231 -10.81 0.15 8.14
CA GLY A 231 -11.57 0.16 9.37
C GLY A 231 -11.51 -1.20 10.05
N GLU A 232 -11.58 -1.21 11.36
CA GLU A 232 -11.62 -2.42 12.19
C GLU A 232 -12.73 -2.25 13.23
N GLY A 233 -13.52 -3.29 13.43
CA GLY A 233 -14.56 -3.32 14.45
C GLY A 233 -14.48 -4.59 15.28
N ASP A 234 -15.00 -4.52 16.50
CA ASP A 234 -15.10 -5.62 17.42
C ASP A 234 -16.50 -5.71 18.05
N GLY A 235 -16.82 -6.83 18.70
CA GLY A 235 -18.11 -7.06 19.35
C GLY A 235 -19.29 -7.24 18.37
N GLU A 236 -20.51 -6.91 18.83
CA GLU A 236 -21.75 -7.17 18.09
C GLU A 236 -21.90 -6.28 16.84
N ASN A 237 -21.36 -5.07 16.84
CA ASN A 237 -21.48 -4.10 15.74
C ASN A 237 -20.21 -4.03 14.87
N ARG A 238 -19.33 -5.04 14.96
CA ARG A 238 -18.01 -5.04 14.34
C ARG A 238 -18.02 -4.73 12.84
N VAL A 239 -19.01 -5.20 12.10
CA VAL A 239 -19.15 -4.95 10.66
C VAL A 239 -19.48 -3.48 10.38
N SER A 240 -20.50 -2.94 11.03
CA SER A 240 -20.92 -1.55 10.85
C SER A 240 -19.82 -0.56 11.24
N GLU A 241 -19.10 -0.86 12.32
CA GLU A 241 -17.95 -0.06 12.75
C GLU A 241 -16.81 -0.12 11.75
N ALA A 242 -16.42 -1.33 11.30
CA ALA A 242 -15.34 -1.49 10.33
C ALA A 242 -15.64 -0.78 9.00
N VAL A 243 -16.86 -0.93 8.45
CA VAL A 243 -17.27 -0.27 7.20
C VAL A 243 -17.30 1.25 7.38
N SER A 244 -17.93 1.72 8.48
CA SER A 244 -18.00 3.17 8.75
C SER A 244 -16.60 3.79 8.86
N GLN A 245 -15.68 3.14 9.56
CA GLN A 245 -14.30 3.59 9.68
C GLN A 245 -13.58 3.56 8.34
N ALA A 246 -13.72 2.47 7.55
CA ALA A 246 -13.07 2.36 6.26
C ALA A 246 -13.50 3.47 5.29
N LEU A 247 -14.79 3.78 5.23
CA LEU A 247 -15.32 4.79 4.31
C LEU A 247 -15.20 6.23 4.83
N ALA A 248 -15.10 6.41 6.13
CA ALA A 248 -14.95 7.72 6.77
C ALA A 248 -13.49 8.05 7.15
N THR A 249 -12.53 7.20 6.76
CA THR A 249 -11.12 7.41 7.12
C THR A 249 -10.63 8.77 6.59
N PRO A 250 -10.07 9.64 7.45
CA PRO A 250 -9.50 10.93 7.03
C PRO A 250 -8.36 10.79 6.03
N LEU A 251 -7.80 9.58 5.89
CA LEU A 251 -6.74 9.24 4.93
C LEU A 251 -7.27 9.12 3.50
N LEU A 252 -8.58 8.87 3.34
CA LEU A 252 -9.25 9.01 2.06
C LEU A 252 -9.20 10.48 1.66
N ASP A 253 -8.25 10.83 0.81
CA ASP A 253 -8.16 12.17 0.21
C ASP A 253 -9.25 12.36 -0.85
N ILE A 254 -10.52 12.16 -0.46
CA ILE A 254 -11.65 12.21 -1.38
C ILE A 254 -12.53 13.39 -1.02
N THR A 255 -12.76 14.26 -2.00
CA THR A 255 -13.79 15.29 -1.89
C THR A 255 -15.19 14.74 -2.15
N ASN A 256 -15.28 13.60 -2.86
CA ASN A 256 -16.56 13.02 -3.22
C ASN A 256 -16.42 11.53 -3.59
N ILE A 257 -17.00 10.64 -2.79
CA ILE A 257 -17.10 9.20 -3.08
C ILE A 257 -17.92 8.94 -4.35
N SER A 258 -18.88 9.83 -4.66
CA SER A 258 -19.74 9.71 -5.85
C SER A 258 -19.00 9.86 -7.18
N SER A 259 -17.71 10.24 -7.18
CA SER A 259 -16.88 10.27 -8.39
C SER A 259 -16.15 8.95 -8.67
N SER A 260 -16.23 7.97 -7.76
CA SER A 260 -15.52 6.71 -7.90
C SER A 260 -15.98 5.91 -9.12
N LYS A 261 -15.04 5.39 -9.89
CA LYS A 261 -15.27 4.54 -11.07
C LYS A 261 -15.21 3.06 -10.73
N GLY A 262 -14.37 2.71 -9.78
CA GLY A 262 -14.19 1.36 -9.31
C GLY A 262 -13.96 1.32 -7.80
N MET A 263 -14.29 0.21 -7.20
CA MET A 263 -14.09 -0.04 -5.79
C MET A 263 -13.67 -1.48 -5.55
N LEU A 264 -12.64 -1.64 -4.72
CA LEU A 264 -12.21 -2.93 -4.26
C LEU A 264 -12.40 -2.99 -2.75
N ILE A 265 -13.06 -4.04 -2.28
CA ILE A 265 -13.33 -4.29 -0.86
C ILE A 265 -12.61 -5.58 -0.47
N HIS A 266 -11.77 -5.50 0.54
CA HIS A 266 -11.15 -6.67 1.14
C HIS A 266 -11.57 -6.79 2.60
N ILE A 267 -12.18 -7.93 2.94
CA ILE A 267 -12.72 -8.22 4.26
C ILE A 267 -11.81 -9.27 4.91
N THR A 268 -11.33 -9.01 6.12
CA THR A 268 -10.56 -9.97 6.89
C THR A 268 -11.18 -10.12 8.27
N GLY A 269 -11.48 -11.34 8.68
CA GLY A 269 -12.02 -11.64 10.01
C GLY A 269 -11.42 -12.90 10.59
N GLY A 270 -11.75 -13.22 11.85
CA GLY A 270 -11.40 -14.47 12.48
C GLY A 270 -12.16 -15.67 11.90
N GLU A 271 -11.91 -16.85 12.45
CA GLU A 271 -12.66 -18.07 12.09
C GLU A 271 -14.15 -18.00 12.43
N ASP A 272 -14.53 -17.04 13.28
CA ASP A 272 -15.90 -16.74 13.70
C ASP A 272 -16.64 -15.79 12.74
N MET A 273 -15.99 -15.31 11.65
CA MET A 273 -16.63 -14.45 10.65
C MET A 273 -17.70 -15.20 9.87
N THR A 274 -18.90 -14.65 9.85
CA THR A 274 -20.07 -15.27 9.20
C THR A 274 -20.29 -14.79 7.77
N LEU A 275 -21.03 -15.57 6.98
CA LEU A 275 -21.45 -15.17 5.63
C LEU A 275 -22.35 -13.93 5.66
N GLU A 276 -23.21 -13.82 6.66
CA GLU A 276 -24.11 -12.66 6.85
C GLU A 276 -23.30 -11.37 7.07
N GLU A 277 -22.24 -11.43 7.86
CA GLU A 277 -21.35 -10.29 8.08
C GLU A 277 -20.65 -9.84 6.80
N VAL A 278 -20.15 -10.79 6.02
CA VAL A 278 -19.50 -10.50 4.74
C VAL A 278 -20.48 -9.86 3.74
N THR A 279 -21.72 -10.37 3.67
CA THR A 279 -22.77 -9.84 2.81
C THR A 279 -23.17 -8.42 3.24
N THR A 280 -23.32 -8.20 4.56
CA THR A 280 -23.66 -6.89 5.13
C THR A 280 -22.60 -5.83 4.82
N VAL A 281 -21.29 -6.19 4.80
CA VAL A 281 -20.23 -5.27 4.34
C VAL A 281 -20.50 -4.84 2.90
N GLY A 282 -20.75 -5.80 2.00
CA GLY A 282 -21.02 -5.53 0.59
C GLY A 282 -22.22 -4.60 0.38
N GLU A 283 -23.35 -4.90 1.02
CA GLU A 283 -24.58 -4.11 0.95
C GLU A 283 -24.37 -2.69 1.48
N THR A 284 -23.77 -2.56 2.68
CA THR A 284 -23.51 -1.26 3.31
C THR A 284 -22.62 -0.36 2.47
N VAL A 285 -21.67 -0.96 1.75
CA VAL A 285 -20.77 -0.22 0.87
C VAL A 285 -21.47 0.14 -0.43
N ALA A 286 -22.23 -0.79 -1.04
CA ALA A 286 -22.96 -0.55 -2.28
C ALA A 286 -23.95 0.62 -2.16
N ASP A 287 -24.58 0.80 -1.01
CA ASP A 287 -25.48 1.92 -0.72
C ASP A 287 -24.78 3.30 -0.69
N LYS A 288 -23.46 3.33 -0.54
CA LYS A 288 -22.69 4.57 -0.39
C LYS A 288 -21.95 5.02 -1.66
N VAL A 289 -21.92 4.18 -2.68
CA VAL A 289 -21.27 4.46 -3.97
C VAL A 289 -22.29 4.52 -5.11
N PRO A 290 -21.96 5.18 -6.24
CA PRO A 290 -22.85 5.17 -7.41
C PRO A 290 -23.11 3.75 -7.90
N HIS A 291 -24.35 3.48 -8.36
CA HIS A 291 -24.70 2.18 -8.97
C HIS A 291 -23.88 1.83 -10.23
N THR A 292 -23.18 2.80 -10.80
CA THR A 292 -22.27 2.61 -11.94
C THR A 292 -20.86 2.21 -11.54
N THR A 293 -20.54 2.16 -10.24
CA THR A 293 -19.22 1.80 -9.74
C THR A 293 -19.02 0.29 -9.86
N ASN A 294 -17.95 -0.13 -10.52
CA ASN A 294 -17.53 -1.53 -10.53
C ASN A 294 -17.01 -1.92 -9.16
N ILE A 295 -17.64 -2.89 -8.51
CA ILE A 295 -17.23 -3.35 -7.17
C ILE A 295 -16.69 -4.77 -7.29
N ALA A 296 -15.42 -4.97 -6.91
CA ALA A 296 -14.88 -6.29 -6.61
C ALA A 296 -14.68 -6.43 -5.10
N TRP A 297 -14.97 -7.60 -4.58
CA TRP A 297 -14.82 -7.88 -3.17
C TRP A 297 -14.27 -9.27 -2.91
N GLY A 298 -13.48 -9.39 -1.85
CA GLY A 298 -12.91 -10.64 -1.40
C GLY A 298 -12.94 -10.75 0.11
N ALA A 299 -12.97 -11.99 0.60
CA ALA A 299 -12.99 -12.29 2.03
C ALA A 299 -11.94 -13.33 2.38
N ARG A 300 -11.21 -13.07 3.47
CA ARG A 300 -10.16 -13.95 4.00
C ARG A 300 -10.33 -14.16 5.50
N VAL A 301 -9.98 -15.35 5.96
CA VAL A 301 -9.86 -15.66 7.38
C VAL A 301 -8.42 -15.47 7.85
N ASP A 302 -8.25 -14.73 8.94
CA ASP A 302 -6.99 -14.59 9.68
C ASP A 302 -7.26 -14.90 11.15
N PRO A 303 -6.73 -16.00 11.69
CA PRO A 303 -6.95 -16.39 13.10
C PRO A 303 -6.54 -15.30 14.11
N ALA A 304 -5.63 -14.39 13.73
CA ALA A 304 -5.23 -13.27 14.59
C ALA A 304 -6.34 -12.22 14.79
N LEU A 305 -7.40 -12.26 13.96
CA LEU A 305 -8.56 -11.37 14.03
C LEU A 305 -9.78 -12.02 14.70
N GLN A 306 -9.60 -13.05 15.53
CA GLN A 306 -10.70 -13.65 16.26
C GLN A 306 -11.52 -12.61 17.02
N GLY A 307 -12.85 -12.61 16.84
CA GLY A 307 -13.76 -11.62 17.42
C GLY A 307 -13.74 -10.24 16.75
N ARG A 308 -12.97 -10.05 15.70
CA ARG A 308 -12.82 -8.78 14.97
C ARG A 308 -13.02 -8.93 13.48
N VAL A 309 -13.45 -7.86 12.84
CA VAL A 309 -13.54 -7.74 11.39
C VAL A 309 -12.76 -6.50 10.95
N ARG A 310 -11.94 -6.64 9.93
CA ARG A 310 -11.24 -5.55 9.27
C ARG A 310 -11.72 -5.41 7.85
N VAL A 311 -12.08 -4.20 7.45
CA VAL A 311 -12.49 -3.85 6.09
C VAL A 311 -11.47 -2.89 5.50
N MET A 312 -10.95 -3.21 4.34
CA MET A 312 -10.15 -2.32 3.52
C MET A 312 -10.96 -1.98 2.26
N ALA A 313 -11.14 -0.70 2.01
CA ALA A 313 -11.81 -0.17 0.84
C ALA A 313 -10.80 0.62 -0.01
N VAL A 314 -10.72 0.31 -1.30
CA VAL A 314 -9.91 1.04 -2.28
C VAL A 314 -10.87 1.63 -3.31
N LEU A 315 -10.87 2.96 -3.42
CA LEU A 315 -11.70 3.67 -4.39
C LEU A 315 -10.81 4.21 -5.51
N THR A 316 -11.14 3.90 -6.75
CA THR A 316 -10.40 4.33 -7.94
C THR A 316 -11.17 5.42 -8.70
N GLY A 317 -10.44 6.27 -9.40
CA GLY A 317 -11.04 7.37 -10.18
C GLY A 317 -11.57 8.52 -9.33
N VAL A 318 -11.02 8.69 -8.12
CA VAL A 318 -11.44 9.75 -7.20
C VAL A 318 -10.67 11.05 -7.42
N GLU A 319 -11.30 12.17 -7.04
CA GLU A 319 -10.64 13.48 -7.04
C GLU A 319 -9.86 13.69 -5.74
N SER A 320 -8.55 13.85 -5.83
CA SER A 320 -7.68 14.16 -4.69
C SER A 320 -7.66 15.66 -4.38
N THR A 321 -7.79 16.02 -3.10
CA THR A 321 -7.64 17.41 -2.64
C THR A 321 -6.20 17.90 -2.83
N PHE A 322 -5.22 17.00 -2.69
CA PHE A 322 -3.82 17.29 -2.94
C PHE A 322 -3.58 17.74 -4.38
N MET A 323 -4.16 17.03 -5.37
CA MET A 323 -4.01 17.34 -6.79
C MET A 323 -4.81 18.57 -7.20
N SER A 324 -6.02 18.77 -6.66
CA SER A 324 -6.88 19.90 -6.97
C SER A 324 -6.48 21.21 -6.28
N GLY A 325 -5.57 21.16 -5.30
CA GLY A 325 -5.17 22.32 -4.49
C GLY A 325 -6.27 22.84 -3.55
N LYS A 326 -7.39 22.15 -3.44
CA LYS A 326 -8.48 22.52 -2.52
C LYS A 326 -8.07 22.24 -1.08
N LYS A 327 -8.35 23.19 -0.17
CA LYS A 327 -8.15 22.92 1.26
C LYS A 327 -9.27 22.01 1.78
N PRO A 328 -8.96 20.97 2.58
CA PRO A 328 -9.99 20.15 3.20
C PRO A 328 -10.88 20.98 4.12
N MET A 329 -12.18 20.72 4.15
CA MET A 329 -13.15 21.41 5.01
C MET A 329 -12.93 21.02 6.49
N PRO A 330 -12.84 21.99 7.42
CA PRO A 330 -12.46 21.73 8.81
C PRO A 330 -13.46 20.91 9.65
N GLU A 331 -14.73 20.86 9.25
CA GLU A 331 -15.81 20.26 10.06
C GLU A 331 -15.96 18.75 9.90
N GLU A 332 -15.69 18.19 8.73
CA GLU A 332 -15.74 16.74 8.48
C GLU A 332 -14.62 15.98 9.21
N ILE A 333 -13.54 16.67 9.53
CA ILE A 333 -12.33 16.12 10.15
C ILE A 333 -12.53 15.75 11.64
N LYS A 334 -13.41 16.44 12.36
CA LYS A 334 -13.56 16.27 13.82
C LYS A 334 -14.33 15.01 14.22
N MET A 335 -15.22 14.51 13.40
CA MET A 335 -16.12 13.40 13.77
C MET A 335 -15.47 12.01 13.67
N VAL A 336 -14.42 11.84 12.87
CA VAL A 336 -13.89 10.53 12.49
C VAL A 336 -12.55 10.16 13.17
N ALA A 337 -11.86 11.12 13.76
CA ALA A 337 -10.52 10.90 14.34
C ALA A 337 -10.49 10.07 15.64
N ARG A 338 -11.63 9.86 16.31
CA ARG A 338 -11.67 9.17 17.63
C ARG A 338 -11.53 7.64 17.59
N PRO A 339 -12.08 6.89 16.63
CA PRO A 339 -12.03 5.42 16.66
C PRO A 339 -10.70 4.83 16.21
N LEU A 340 -10.07 5.38 15.16
CA LEU A 340 -8.83 4.84 14.59
C LEU A 340 -7.63 4.89 15.54
N GLY A 341 -7.54 5.93 16.39
CA GLY A 341 -6.46 6.05 17.37
C GLY A 341 -6.41 4.87 18.35
N LYS A 342 -7.56 4.33 18.75
CA LYS A 342 -7.63 3.17 19.66
C LYS A 342 -7.27 1.86 18.97
N ALA A 343 -7.73 1.64 17.74
CA ALA A 343 -7.41 0.45 16.97
C ALA A 343 -5.91 0.40 16.65
N MET A 344 -5.30 1.55 16.29
CA MET A 344 -3.88 1.64 15.99
C MET A 344 -2.99 1.59 17.23
N GLU A 345 -3.44 2.05 18.40
CA GLU A 345 -2.76 1.82 19.68
C GLU A 345 -2.72 0.32 20.04
N ALA A 346 -3.79 -0.41 19.74
CA ALA A 346 -3.83 -1.86 19.96
C ALA A 346 -2.86 -2.61 19.04
N VAL A 347 -2.76 -2.19 17.77
CA VAL A 347 -1.82 -2.75 16.78
C VAL A 347 -0.37 -2.41 17.15
N SER A 348 -0.10 -1.18 17.61
CA SER A 348 1.24 -0.77 18.10
C SER A 348 1.67 -1.59 19.31
N LYS A 349 0.76 -1.80 20.28
CA LYS A 349 1.03 -2.62 21.48
C LYS A 349 1.23 -4.10 21.15
N ALA A 350 0.49 -4.64 20.19
CA ALA A 350 0.68 -6.01 19.70
C ALA A 350 2.03 -6.19 18.97
N GLY A 351 2.45 -5.18 18.19
CA GLY A 351 3.78 -5.15 17.54
C GLY A 351 4.94 -5.07 18.55
N GLU A 352 4.80 -4.28 19.61
CA GLU A 352 5.80 -4.20 20.69
C GLU A 352 5.87 -5.50 21.52
N ALA A 353 4.75 -6.16 21.78
CA ALA A 353 4.69 -7.42 22.48
C ALA A 353 5.35 -8.56 21.67
N ALA A 354 5.09 -8.61 20.36
CA ALA A 354 5.73 -9.57 19.45
C ALA A 354 7.25 -9.30 19.33
N GLY A 355 7.67 -8.02 19.27
CA GLY A 355 9.08 -7.65 19.28
C GLY A 355 9.82 -8.05 20.57
N LYS A 356 9.19 -7.88 21.73
CA LYS A 356 9.75 -8.33 23.03
C LYS A 356 9.84 -9.84 23.12
N ALA A 357 8.84 -10.57 22.64
CA ALA A 357 8.86 -12.04 22.62
C ALA A 357 9.99 -12.57 21.73
N LEU A 358 10.29 -11.93 20.61
CA LEU A 358 11.37 -12.30 19.69
C LEU A 358 12.76 -12.02 20.27
N VAL A 359 12.91 -10.97 21.09
CA VAL A 359 14.16 -10.63 21.78
C VAL A 359 14.42 -11.63 22.90
N LEU A 360 13.40 -11.98 23.69
CA LEU A 360 13.52 -12.98 24.77
C LEU A 360 13.81 -14.40 24.26
N SER A 361 13.35 -14.75 23.06
CA SER A 361 13.66 -16.04 22.45
C SER A 361 15.09 -16.15 21.90
N LYS A 362 15.77 -15.01 21.67
CA LYS A 362 17.18 -14.96 21.23
C LYS A 362 18.18 -14.89 22.38
N GLU A 363 17.74 -14.52 23.58
CA GLU A 363 18.61 -14.43 24.77
C GLU A 363 18.72 -15.73 25.58
N ASN A 364 18.07 -16.81 25.17
CA ASN A 364 18.14 -18.10 25.87
C ASN A 364 18.63 -19.24 24.96
N PRO A 365 19.93 -19.28 24.57
CA PRO A 365 20.53 -20.45 23.95
C PRO A 365 21.23 -21.27 24.99
N LYS A 366 20.48 -21.92 25.92
CA LYS A 366 21.02 -23.00 26.77
C LYS A 366 19.90 -23.96 27.17
N HIS A 367 20.11 -25.15 26.69
CA HIS A 367 19.74 -26.52 27.12
C HIS A 367 18.92 -27.28 26.04
N ASN A 368 19.56 -28.03 25.31
CA ASN A 368 19.84 -29.45 25.07
C ASN A 368 20.28 -29.67 23.63
#